data_852f63de83b16bbdfc3c6c2ce8548d3e
#
_entry.id   852f63de83b16bbdfc3c6c2ce8548d3e
#
_cell.length_a   1.000
_cell.length_b   1.000
_cell.length_c   1.000
_cell.angle_alpha   90.00
_cell.angle_beta   90.00
_cell.angle_gamma   90.00
#
_symmetry.space_group_name_H-M   'P 1'
#
loop_
_entity.id
_entity.type
_entity.pdbx_description
1 polymer ?
#
loop_
_entity_poly.entity_id
_entity_poly.type
_entity_poly.pdbx_seq_one_letter_code
_entity_poly.pdbx_strand_id
1 'polypeptide(L)'
;MRFDLIDLRLFEAVARTGSISAGAERMHMALASASARVSGMEAALGTGLLIRSRRGVELTAAGRALLHHAGTITAQVEQMRGELLSFSSGLKGEIRMLSNTAGLVELVPAALRVFLASHPGVDIDIEERTSAEIVEAVSAGMAEFGVIAATADLAELQTRTLGVDRLVAIAASTSALAARPEIGFAELISEPFVGLAGGALTDHLARHAARLGRRIAYRVRLRSFDAVARLVEAGIGVGVLPQAAVERYGSQHLVALRLSDGWADRHLVVCAKSLAGLSMHARLLIDELERQGALQTPGLLARDGE
;
A
#
# COMPACT_ATOMS: atom_id res chain seq x y z
N MET A 1 -10.29 -4.71 33.94
CA MET A 1 -10.44 -3.70 32.88
C MET A 1 -11.93 -3.55 32.61
N ARG A 2 -12.50 -2.33 32.69
CA ARG A 2 -13.97 -2.11 32.56
C ARG A 2 -14.32 -1.34 31.28
N PHE A 3 -13.80 -1.76 30.14
CA PHE A 3 -14.23 -1.25 28.82
C PHE A 3 -14.29 -2.41 27.82
N ASP A 4 -15.14 -2.27 26.80
CA ASP A 4 -15.51 -3.31 25.87
C ASP A 4 -15.02 -3.01 24.43
N LEU A 5 -15.35 -3.90 23.47
CA LEU A 5 -14.98 -3.74 22.06
C LEU A 5 -15.62 -2.51 21.43
N ILE A 6 -16.80 -2.08 21.92
CA ILE A 6 -17.48 -0.87 21.42
C ILE A 6 -16.66 0.36 21.81
N ASP A 7 -16.10 0.36 23.03
CA ASP A 7 -15.22 1.44 23.51
C ASP A 7 -13.93 1.52 22.68
N LEU A 8 -13.33 0.40 22.33
CA LEU A 8 -12.13 0.36 21.47
C LEU A 8 -12.42 0.90 20.08
N ARG A 9 -13.50 0.48 19.45
CA ARG A 9 -13.94 0.98 18.12
C ARG A 9 -14.29 2.48 18.16
N LEU A 10 -14.94 2.92 19.21
CA LEU A 10 -15.24 4.35 19.42
C LEU A 10 -13.93 5.14 19.54
N PHE A 11 -12.97 4.65 20.32
CA PHE A 11 -11.69 5.32 20.48
C PHE A 11 -10.90 5.41 19.17
N GLU A 12 -10.90 4.37 18.36
CA GLU A 12 -10.33 4.37 17.00
C GLU A 12 -11.01 5.41 16.09
N ALA A 13 -12.35 5.48 16.12
CA ALA A 13 -13.10 6.45 15.34
C ALA A 13 -12.80 7.91 15.77
N VAL A 14 -12.69 8.17 17.07
CA VAL A 14 -12.33 9.48 17.64
C VAL A 14 -10.89 9.84 17.26
N ALA A 15 -9.94 8.92 17.40
CA ALA A 15 -8.54 9.14 17.04
C ALA A 15 -8.38 9.49 15.55
N ARG A 16 -9.09 8.76 14.67
CA ARG A 16 -9.03 8.96 13.21
C ARG A 16 -9.67 10.28 12.77
N THR A 17 -10.72 10.73 13.44
CA THR A 17 -11.44 11.96 13.07
C THR A 17 -10.92 13.20 13.80
N GLY A 18 -10.10 13.04 14.84
CA GLY A 18 -9.66 14.14 15.70
C GLY A 18 -10.81 14.82 16.47
N SER A 19 -11.98 14.15 16.60
CA SER A 19 -13.19 14.74 17.20
C SER A 19 -14.08 13.67 17.84
N ILE A 20 -14.49 13.88 19.09
CA ILE A 20 -15.44 12.97 19.75
C ILE A 20 -16.79 12.99 19.04
N SER A 21 -17.25 14.17 18.57
CA SER A 21 -18.53 14.29 17.85
C SER A 21 -18.53 13.51 16.54
N ALA A 22 -17.48 13.69 15.72
CA ALA A 22 -17.36 12.97 14.46
C ALA A 22 -17.13 11.44 14.67
N GLY A 23 -16.40 11.06 15.72
CA GLY A 23 -16.25 9.67 16.12
C GLY A 23 -17.59 9.04 16.55
N ALA A 24 -18.40 9.78 17.31
CA ALA A 24 -19.73 9.35 17.74
C ALA A 24 -20.67 9.15 16.54
N GLU A 25 -20.68 10.07 15.57
CA GLU A 25 -21.46 9.94 14.34
C GLU A 25 -21.09 8.70 13.55
N ARG A 26 -19.80 8.40 13.38
CA ARG A 26 -19.32 7.19 12.69
C ARG A 26 -19.77 5.90 13.39
N MET A 27 -19.94 5.96 14.71
CA MET A 27 -20.39 4.83 15.52
C MET A 27 -21.91 4.82 15.73
N HIS A 28 -22.66 5.73 15.09
CA HIS A 28 -24.10 5.90 15.27
C HIS A 28 -24.51 6.06 16.76
N MET A 29 -23.72 6.83 17.50
CA MET A 29 -23.90 7.06 18.94
C MET A 29 -24.21 8.52 19.23
N ALA A 30 -24.99 8.77 20.31
CA ALA A 30 -25.16 10.12 20.83
C ALA A 30 -23.82 10.65 21.41
N LEU A 31 -23.51 11.92 21.16
CA LEU A 31 -22.28 12.57 21.63
C LEU A 31 -22.07 12.40 23.16
N ALA A 32 -23.14 12.57 23.95
CA ALA A 32 -23.06 12.41 25.41
C ALA A 32 -22.64 10.98 25.80
N SER A 33 -23.15 9.96 25.11
CA SER A 33 -22.78 8.56 25.33
C SER A 33 -21.32 8.30 24.94
N ALA A 34 -20.88 8.78 23.79
CA ALA A 34 -19.50 8.64 23.35
C ALA A 34 -18.50 9.32 24.30
N SER A 35 -18.83 10.56 24.74
CA SER A 35 -17.99 11.29 25.71
C SER A 35 -17.92 10.56 27.06
N ALA A 36 -19.04 10.03 27.56
CA ALA A 36 -19.08 9.25 28.79
C ALA A 36 -18.24 7.96 28.70
N ARG A 37 -18.29 7.24 27.55
CA ARG A 37 -17.49 6.05 27.32
C ARG A 37 -15.99 6.35 27.30
N VAL A 38 -15.56 7.38 26.58
CA VAL A 38 -14.15 7.82 26.58
C VAL A 38 -13.69 8.19 27.98
N SER A 39 -14.48 8.99 28.73
CA SER A 39 -14.14 9.33 30.12
C SER A 39 -14.12 8.10 31.04
N GLY A 40 -14.99 7.12 30.79
CA GLY A 40 -14.99 5.84 31.50
C GLY A 40 -13.72 5.04 31.24
N MET A 41 -13.19 5.01 30.02
CA MET A 41 -11.91 4.39 29.71
C MET A 41 -10.74 5.09 30.44
N GLU A 42 -10.71 6.45 30.41
CA GLU A 42 -9.70 7.25 31.10
C GLU A 42 -9.72 6.99 32.62
N ALA A 43 -10.91 6.92 33.20
CA ALA A 43 -11.08 6.60 34.61
C ALA A 43 -10.66 5.16 34.96
N ALA A 44 -10.98 4.19 34.11
CA ALA A 44 -10.61 2.79 34.29
C ALA A 44 -9.11 2.54 34.20
N LEU A 45 -8.40 3.33 33.38
CA LEU A 45 -6.96 3.27 33.19
C LEU A 45 -6.17 4.18 34.13
N GLY A 46 -6.84 5.11 34.81
CA GLY A 46 -6.21 6.10 35.69
C GLY A 46 -5.33 7.11 34.96
N THR A 47 -5.53 7.28 33.63
CA THR A 47 -4.73 8.19 32.81
C THR A 47 -5.58 8.79 31.69
N GLY A 48 -5.26 10.04 31.32
CA GLY A 48 -5.90 10.71 30.17
C GLY A 48 -5.43 10.12 28.86
N LEU A 49 -6.36 9.82 27.98
CA LEU A 49 -6.10 9.29 26.64
C LEU A 49 -6.12 10.39 25.57
N LEU A 50 -6.89 11.47 25.83
CA LEU A 50 -7.10 12.57 24.91
C LEU A 50 -6.71 13.92 25.54
N ILE A 51 -6.07 14.77 24.75
CA ILE A 51 -5.87 16.20 25.02
C ILE A 51 -7.00 16.93 24.28
N ARG A 52 -7.91 17.56 25.04
CA ARG A 52 -9.07 18.26 24.48
C ARG A 52 -8.72 19.73 24.25
N SER A 53 -8.99 20.26 23.09
CA SER A 53 -8.77 21.64 22.71
C SER A 53 -9.98 22.21 21.94
N ARG A 54 -9.98 23.52 21.70
CA ARG A 54 -10.99 24.16 20.83
C ARG A 54 -10.91 23.71 19.37
N ARG A 55 -9.79 23.09 18.96
CA ARG A 55 -9.54 22.59 17.60
C ARG A 55 -9.87 21.11 17.44
N GLY A 56 -10.30 20.43 18.51
CA GLY A 56 -10.59 19.01 18.51
C GLY A 56 -9.85 18.26 19.61
N VAL A 57 -9.54 16.98 19.36
CA VAL A 57 -8.82 16.12 20.31
C VAL A 57 -7.54 15.60 19.69
N GLU A 58 -6.50 15.54 20.52
CA GLU A 58 -5.19 14.93 20.19
C GLU A 58 -4.93 13.76 21.15
N LEU A 59 -4.16 12.78 20.71
CA LEU A 59 -3.82 11.63 21.54
C LEU A 59 -2.68 11.95 22.51
N THR A 60 -2.81 11.55 23.77
CA THR A 60 -1.69 11.45 24.71
C THR A 60 -0.75 10.30 24.32
N ALA A 61 0.38 10.14 25.01
CA ALA A 61 1.23 8.95 24.86
C ALA A 61 0.45 7.64 25.19
N ALA A 62 -0.36 7.67 26.25
CA ALA A 62 -1.25 6.56 26.62
C ALA A 62 -2.34 6.32 25.58
N GLY A 63 -2.89 7.40 24.98
CA GLY A 63 -3.85 7.32 23.89
C GLY A 63 -3.28 6.66 22.64
N ARG A 64 -2.05 6.97 22.26
CA ARG A 64 -1.37 6.31 21.14
C ARG A 64 -1.13 4.82 21.40
N ALA A 65 -0.71 4.47 22.62
CA ALA A 65 -0.55 3.06 23.01
C ALA A 65 -1.89 2.31 22.96
N LEU A 66 -2.96 2.92 23.51
CA LEU A 66 -4.31 2.33 23.43
C LEU A 66 -4.78 2.16 21.98
N LEU A 67 -4.57 3.16 21.12
CA LEU A 67 -4.96 3.10 19.70
C LEU A 67 -4.26 1.91 19.00
N HIS A 68 -2.98 1.73 19.23
CA HIS A 68 -2.22 0.60 18.69
C HIS A 68 -2.81 -0.76 19.12
N HIS A 69 -3.07 -0.93 20.41
CA HIS A 69 -3.66 -2.17 20.93
C HIS A 69 -5.13 -2.35 20.52
N ALA A 70 -5.90 -1.27 20.48
CA ALA A 70 -7.29 -1.31 20.01
C ALA A 70 -7.37 -1.84 18.58
N GLY A 71 -6.55 -1.31 17.66
CA GLY A 71 -6.48 -1.79 16.28
C GLY A 71 -6.14 -3.28 16.18
N THR A 72 -5.20 -3.75 16.98
CA THR A 72 -4.85 -5.19 17.03
C THR A 72 -6.02 -6.05 17.53
N ILE A 73 -6.70 -5.63 18.60
CA ILE A 73 -7.80 -6.40 19.20
C ILE A 73 -9.01 -6.41 18.25
N THR A 74 -9.39 -5.27 17.69
CA THR A 74 -10.54 -5.19 16.78
C THR A 74 -10.30 -5.99 15.51
N ALA A 75 -9.10 -5.95 14.93
CA ALA A 75 -8.72 -6.78 13.78
C ALA A 75 -8.79 -8.28 14.13
N GLN A 76 -8.29 -8.69 15.31
CA GLN A 76 -8.35 -10.09 15.76
C GLN A 76 -9.79 -10.59 15.95
N VAL A 77 -10.69 -9.73 16.42
CA VAL A 77 -12.12 -10.07 16.54
C VAL A 77 -12.77 -10.24 15.16
N GLU A 78 -12.44 -9.39 14.19
CA GLU A 78 -12.97 -9.55 12.83
C GLU A 78 -12.38 -10.80 12.15
N GLN A 79 -11.11 -11.10 12.35
CA GLN A 79 -10.49 -12.35 11.89
C GLN A 79 -11.22 -13.57 12.47
N MET A 80 -11.41 -13.60 13.80
CA MET A 80 -12.15 -14.68 14.47
C MET A 80 -13.57 -14.83 13.91
N ARG A 81 -14.28 -13.71 13.66
CA ARG A 81 -15.60 -13.73 13.03
C ARG A 81 -15.56 -14.31 11.63
N GLY A 82 -14.60 -13.89 10.80
CA GLY A 82 -14.40 -14.43 9.45
C GLY A 82 -14.15 -15.94 9.48
N GLU A 83 -13.28 -16.42 10.38
CA GLU A 83 -13.00 -17.85 10.57
C GLU A 83 -14.26 -18.62 10.99
N LEU A 84 -15.01 -18.11 11.98
CA LEU A 84 -16.24 -18.77 12.44
C LEU A 84 -17.35 -18.77 11.40
N LEU A 85 -17.49 -17.71 10.60
CA LEU A 85 -18.45 -17.65 9.51
C LEU A 85 -18.10 -18.65 8.39
N SER A 86 -16.82 -18.95 8.17
CA SER A 86 -16.40 -19.96 7.19
C SER A 86 -16.86 -21.37 7.58
N PHE A 87 -17.06 -21.66 8.88
CA PHE A 87 -17.65 -22.93 9.36
C PHE A 87 -19.17 -23.00 9.21
N SER A 88 -19.88 -21.85 9.23
CA SER A 88 -21.35 -21.82 9.27
C SER A 88 -22.03 -21.65 7.91
N SER A 89 -21.34 -21.11 6.90
CA SER A 89 -21.90 -20.78 5.61
C SER A 89 -20.88 -20.99 4.49
N GLY A 90 -20.64 -22.26 4.11
CA GLY A 90 -19.78 -22.59 2.97
C GLY A 90 -19.32 -21.38 2.12
N LEU A 91 -18.11 -20.86 2.37
CA LEU A 91 -17.35 -19.99 1.47
C LEU A 91 -17.74 -18.49 1.35
N LYS A 92 -18.24 -17.82 2.37
CA LYS A 92 -18.14 -16.34 2.38
C LYS A 92 -16.91 -15.93 3.19
N GLY A 93 -15.85 -15.53 2.50
CA GLY A 93 -14.64 -14.96 3.11
C GLY A 93 -14.56 -13.49 2.78
N GLU A 94 -14.09 -12.68 3.70
CA GLU A 94 -13.66 -11.29 3.45
C GLU A 94 -12.15 -11.23 3.62
N ILE A 95 -11.44 -10.73 2.61
CA ILE A 95 -9.99 -10.50 2.67
C ILE A 95 -9.77 -9.00 2.69
N ARG A 96 -9.07 -8.50 3.68
CA ARG A 96 -8.61 -7.12 3.69
C ARG A 96 -7.11 -7.06 3.45
N MET A 97 -6.74 -6.47 2.31
CA MET A 97 -5.34 -6.32 1.92
C MET A 97 -5.00 -4.87 1.56
N LEU A 98 -3.73 -4.56 1.65
CA LEU A 98 -3.18 -3.28 1.18
C LEU A 98 -2.22 -3.53 0.03
N SER A 99 -2.12 -2.60 -0.89
CA SER A 99 -1.14 -2.69 -1.98
C SER A 99 -0.52 -1.34 -2.29
N ASN A 100 0.75 -1.34 -2.63
CA ASN A 100 1.34 -0.16 -3.24
C ASN A 100 0.87 -0.01 -4.70
N THR A 101 1.09 1.16 -5.29
CA THR A 101 0.67 1.47 -6.67
C THR A 101 1.16 0.42 -7.68
N ALA A 102 2.41 -0.05 -7.56
CA ALA A 102 2.97 -1.02 -8.50
C ALA A 102 2.24 -2.37 -8.40
N GLY A 103 2.09 -2.92 -7.20
CA GLY A 103 1.34 -4.16 -6.99
C GLY A 103 -0.09 -4.05 -7.46
N LEU A 104 -0.77 -2.93 -7.14
CA LEU A 104 -2.17 -2.71 -7.50
C LEU A 104 -2.39 -2.60 -9.01
N VAL A 105 -1.47 -1.98 -9.74
CA VAL A 105 -1.62 -1.76 -11.18
C VAL A 105 -1.19 -2.99 -11.97
N GLU A 106 -0.18 -3.72 -11.52
CA GLU A 106 0.52 -4.71 -12.33
C GLU A 106 0.13 -6.15 -12.00
N LEU A 107 0.09 -6.48 -10.73
CA LEU A 107 -0.01 -7.85 -10.26
C LEU A 107 -1.41 -8.21 -9.75
N VAL A 108 -1.96 -7.36 -8.88
CA VAL A 108 -3.22 -7.63 -8.18
C VAL A 108 -4.39 -7.88 -9.12
N PRO A 109 -4.63 -7.09 -10.20
CA PRO A 109 -5.77 -7.34 -11.09
C PRO A 109 -5.72 -8.69 -11.79
N ALA A 110 -4.53 -9.15 -12.20
CA ALA A 110 -4.35 -10.44 -12.85
C ALA A 110 -4.65 -11.60 -11.88
N ALA A 111 -4.15 -11.51 -10.65
CA ALA A 111 -4.39 -12.48 -9.60
C ALA A 111 -5.88 -12.52 -9.19
N LEU A 112 -6.49 -11.37 -8.99
CA LEU A 112 -7.91 -11.27 -8.61
C LEU A 112 -8.84 -11.87 -9.66
N ARG A 113 -8.56 -11.66 -10.93
CA ARG A 113 -9.34 -12.23 -12.03
C ARG A 113 -9.41 -13.75 -11.94
N VAL A 114 -8.29 -14.40 -11.63
CA VAL A 114 -8.23 -15.88 -11.51
C VAL A 114 -8.83 -16.34 -10.19
N PHE A 115 -8.45 -15.67 -9.10
CA PHE A 115 -8.89 -16.03 -7.75
C PHE A 115 -10.40 -15.91 -7.58
N LEU A 116 -11.01 -14.77 -7.94
CA LEU A 116 -12.46 -14.55 -7.78
C LEU A 116 -13.30 -15.42 -8.71
N ALA A 117 -12.78 -15.82 -9.88
CA ALA A 117 -13.44 -16.77 -10.75
C ALA A 117 -13.60 -18.15 -10.10
N SER A 118 -12.63 -18.57 -9.27
CA SER A 118 -12.67 -19.84 -8.53
C SER A 118 -13.25 -19.73 -7.12
N HIS A 119 -13.38 -18.51 -6.58
CA HIS A 119 -13.90 -18.24 -5.24
C HIS A 119 -15.02 -17.18 -5.27
N PRO A 120 -16.18 -17.45 -5.90
CA PRO A 120 -17.22 -16.44 -6.15
C PRO A 120 -17.91 -15.93 -4.87
N GLY A 121 -17.69 -16.59 -3.74
CA GLY A 121 -18.24 -16.19 -2.43
C GLY A 121 -17.26 -15.37 -1.58
N VAL A 122 -16.08 -14.98 -2.10
CA VAL A 122 -15.10 -14.20 -1.37
C VAL A 122 -15.17 -12.74 -1.79
N ASP A 123 -15.31 -11.85 -0.81
CA ASP A 123 -15.21 -10.40 -0.99
C ASP A 123 -13.80 -9.93 -0.62
N ILE A 124 -13.26 -8.95 -1.35
CA ILE A 124 -11.90 -8.43 -1.13
C ILE A 124 -11.95 -6.91 -1.02
N ASP A 125 -11.49 -6.38 0.12
CA ASP A 125 -11.29 -4.96 0.34
C ASP A 125 -9.81 -4.62 0.12
N ILE A 126 -9.53 -3.73 -0.84
CA ILE A 126 -8.17 -3.33 -1.20
C ILE A 126 -8.03 -1.83 -1.09
N GLU A 127 -7.04 -1.39 -0.31
CA GLU A 127 -6.69 0.02 -0.19
C GLU A 127 -5.27 0.27 -0.72
N GLU A 128 -5.11 1.30 -1.55
CA GLU A 128 -3.79 1.74 -2.01
C GLU A 128 -3.11 2.59 -0.95
N ARG A 129 -1.86 2.23 -0.59
CA ARG A 129 -1.00 2.98 0.33
C ARG A 129 0.47 2.92 -0.10
N THR A 130 1.31 3.77 0.49
CA THR A 130 2.76 3.64 0.34
C THR A 130 3.28 2.39 1.05
N SER A 131 4.41 1.84 0.61
CA SER A 131 4.98 0.64 1.26
C SER A 131 5.25 0.83 2.75
N ALA A 132 5.65 2.03 3.19
CA ALA A 132 5.87 2.32 4.61
C ALA A 132 4.55 2.29 5.41
N GLU A 133 3.49 2.94 4.90
CA GLU A 133 2.17 2.91 5.54
C GLU A 133 1.57 1.51 5.57
N ILE A 134 1.86 0.67 4.55
CA ILE A 134 1.43 -0.74 4.52
C ILE A 134 2.12 -1.52 5.63
N VAL A 135 3.45 -1.38 5.80
CA VAL A 135 4.20 -2.04 6.88
C VAL A 135 3.63 -1.66 8.24
N GLU A 136 3.37 -0.37 8.49
CA GLU A 136 2.75 0.11 9.73
C GLU A 136 1.35 -0.49 9.94
N ALA A 137 0.51 -0.47 8.90
CA ALA A 137 -0.86 -0.94 8.97
C ALA A 137 -0.95 -2.47 9.20
N VAL A 138 -0.12 -3.25 8.49
CA VAL A 138 -0.04 -4.71 8.68
C VAL A 138 0.52 -5.03 10.06
N SER A 139 1.57 -4.33 10.52
CA SER A 139 2.12 -4.46 11.88
C SER A 139 1.09 -4.14 12.96
N ALA A 140 0.21 -3.18 12.72
CA ALA A 140 -0.91 -2.85 13.60
C ALA A 140 -2.11 -3.82 13.49
N GLY A 141 -2.11 -4.76 12.53
CA GLY A 141 -3.21 -5.70 12.29
C GLY A 141 -4.44 -5.06 11.64
N MET A 142 -4.27 -3.93 10.94
CA MET A 142 -5.35 -3.26 10.21
C MET A 142 -5.66 -3.92 8.85
N ALA A 143 -4.76 -4.78 8.37
CA ALA A 143 -4.95 -5.64 7.20
C ALA A 143 -4.28 -6.98 7.47
N GLU A 144 -4.74 -8.05 6.79
CA GLU A 144 -4.17 -9.38 6.94
C GLU A 144 -2.76 -9.44 6.34
N PHE A 145 -2.58 -8.83 5.17
CA PHE A 145 -1.30 -8.75 4.47
C PHE A 145 -1.25 -7.52 3.56
N GLY A 146 -0.07 -7.23 3.07
CA GLY A 146 0.14 -6.16 2.11
C GLY A 146 1.11 -6.54 1.00
N VAL A 147 0.95 -5.91 -0.16
CA VAL A 147 1.89 -5.98 -1.30
C VAL A 147 2.73 -4.71 -1.31
N ILE A 148 4.04 -4.86 -1.18
CA ILE A 148 5.00 -3.75 -1.04
C ILE A 148 6.21 -3.95 -1.95
N ALA A 149 6.98 -2.88 -2.17
CA ALA A 149 8.33 -2.99 -2.70
C ALA A 149 9.30 -3.36 -1.55
N ALA A 150 10.19 -4.32 -1.78
CA ALA A 150 11.14 -4.85 -0.79
C ALA A 150 12.20 -3.83 -0.30
N THR A 151 12.12 -2.58 -0.74
CA THR A 151 12.98 -1.46 -0.29
C THR A 151 12.51 -0.80 1.01
N ALA A 152 11.35 -1.20 1.54
CA ALA A 152 10.85 -0.73 2.82
C ALA A 152 11.55 -1.46 3.98
N ASP A 153 11.66 -0.79 5.14
CA ASP A 153 12.03 -1.47 6.37
C ASP A 153 10.86 -2.38 6.79
N LEU A 154 11.10 -3.67 6.81
CA LEU A 154 10.07 -4.68 7.01
C LEU A 154 9.77 -4.97 8.48
N ALA A 155 10.57 -4.39 9.41
CA ALA A 155 10.47 -4.65 10.85
C ALA A 155 10.45 -6.19 11.13
N GLU A 156 9.42 -6.68 11.85
CA GLU A 156 9.25 -8.09 12.19
C GLU A 156 8.29 -8.85 11.25
N LEU A 157 7.90 -8.25 10.11
CA LEU A 157 6.96 -8.88 9.19
C LEU A 157 7.61 -10.02 8.40
N GLN A 158 6.88 -11.11 8.26
CA GLN A 158 7.24 -12.21 7.36
C GLN A 158 6.90 -11.81 5.91
N THR A 159 7.75 -12.24 4.98
CA THR A 159 7.58 -11.90 3.56
C THR A 159 7.65 -13.10 2.64
N ARG A 160 6.98 -13.00 1.48
CA ARG A 160 7.11 -13.90 0.33
C ARG A 160 7.32 -13.07 -0.93
N THR A 161 8.26 -13.47 -1.77
CA THR A 161 8.58 -12.77 -3.02
C THR A 161 7.51 -13.01 -4.06
N LEU A 162 7.05 -11.93 -4.71
CA LEU A 162 6.04 -12.01 -5.77
C LEU A 162 6.65 -11.89 -7.17
N GLY A 163 7.62 -10.99 -7.35
CA GLY A 163 8.22 -10.75 -8.65
C GLY A 163 9.11 -9.51 -8.69
N VAL A 164 9.57 -9.14 -9.88
CA VAL A 164 10.38 -7.95 -10.11
C VAL A 164 9.49 -6.83 -10.64
N ASP A 165 9.57 -5.66 -10.01
CA ASP A 165 9.00 -4.40 -10.47
C ASP A 165 10.15 -3.51 -10.94
N ARG A 166 10.42 -3.53 -12.24
CA ARG A 166 11.48 -2.73 -12.84
C ARG A 166 10.98 -1.35 -13.21
N LEU A 167 11.68 -0.31 -12.76
CA LEU A 167 11.46 1.06 -13.22
C LEU A 167 12.31 1.33 -14.47
N VAL A 168 11.69 1.97 -15.45
CA VAL A 168 12.35 2.40 -16.68
C VAL A 168 12.17 3.89 -16.89
N ALA A 169 13.17 4.54 -17.48
CA ALA A 169 13.00 5.86 -18.03
C ALA A 169 12.18 5.78 -19.30
N ILE A 170 11.33 6.76 -19.54
CA ILE A 170 10.55 6.88 -20.78
C ILE A 170 10.86 8.19 -21.50
N ALA A 171 10.93 8.13 -22.82
CA ALA A 171 11.13 9.26 -23.69
C ALA A 171 10.33 9.09 -25.00
N ALA A 172 10.07 10.19 -25.71
CA ALA A 172 9.51 10.10 -27.06
C ALA A 172 10.51 9.42 -28.01
N SER A 173 10.01 8.63 -28.96
CA SER A 173 10.85 7.99 -29.99
C SER A 173 11.64 8.98 -30.85
N THR A 174 11.20 10.22 -30.91
CA THR A 174 11.87 11.33 -31.60
C THR A 174 12.94 12.05 -30.75
N SER A 175 13.05 11.71 -29.47
CA SER A 175 14.05 12.27 -28.55
C SER A 175 15.44 11.74 -28.87
N ALA A 176 16.47 12.55 -28.64
CA ALA A 176 17.87 12.13 -28.72
C ALA A 176 18.20 10.97 -27.74
N LEU A 177 17.44 10.82 -26.67
CA LEU A 177 17.56 9.71 -25.71
C LEU A 177 17.11 8.37 -26.30
N ALA A 178 16.23 8.37 -27.31
CA ALA A 178 15.68 7.13 -27.89
C ALA A 178 16.73 6.20 -28.52
N ALA A 179 17.89 6.73 -28.89
CA ALA A 179 19.00 5.94 -29.42
C ALA A 179 19.84 5.22 -28.36
N ARG A 180 19.55 5.47 -27.07
CA ARG A 180 20.32 4.94 -25.94
C ARG A 180 19.64 3.72 -25.33
N PRO A 181 20.38 2.67 -24.98
CA PRO A 181 19.81 1.49 -24.30
C PRO A 181 19.52 1.78 -22.81
N GLU A 182 20.29 2.69 -22.21
CA GLU A 182 20.20 3.00 -20.78
C GLU A 182 20.55 4.46 -20.48
N ILE A 183 20.12 4.91 -19.30
CA ILE A 183 20.37 6.25 -18.78
C ILE A 183 20.46 6.23 -17.26
N GLY A 184 21.36 7.05 -16.68
CA GLY A 184 21.40 7.26 -15.23
C GLY A 184 20.34 8.26 -14.78
N PHE A 185 19.77 8.06 -13.60
CA PHE A 185 18.74 8.94 -13.05
C PHE A 185 19.24 10.38 -12.85
N ALA A 186 20.53 10.55 -12.46
CA ALA A 186 21.16 11.87 -12.32
C ALA A 186 21.14 12.67 -13.62
N GLU A 187 21.28 12.02 -14.77
CA GLU A 187 21.20 12.65 -16.09
C GLU A 187 19.74 12.91 -16.47
N LEU A 188 18.87 11.91 -16.27
CA LEU A 188 17.45 11.97 -16.62
C LEU A 188 16.74 13.15 -15.94
N ILE A 189 17.01 13.43 -14.66
CA ILE A 189 16.37 14.53 -13.92
C ILE A 189 16.87 15.94 -14.36
N SER A 190 17.81 16.02 -15.29
CA SER A 190 18.23 17.28 -15.92
C SER A 190 17.30 17.68 -17.08
N GLU A 191 16.53 16.72 -17.59
CA GLU A 191 15.55 16.94 -18.64
C GLU A 191 14.22 17.47 -18.06
N PRO A 192 13.39 18.12 -18.89
CA PRO A 192 12.01 18.46 -18.51
C PRO A 192 11.26 17.19 -18.07
N PHE A 193 10.75 17.15 -16.83
CA PHE A 193 10.21 15.92 -16.25
C PHE A 193 8.68 15.93 -16.22
N VAL A 194 8.06 14.85 -16.68
CA VAL A 194 6.64 14.55 -16.56
C VAL A 194 6.48 13.41 -15.56
N GLY A 195 5.69 13.60 -14.51
CA GLY A 195 5.57 12.60 -13.47
C GLY A 195 4.21 12.56 -12.81
N LEU A 196 4.10 11.73 -11.76
CA LEU A 196 2.89 11.63 -10.98
C LEU A 196 2.74 12.80 -10.00
N ALA A 197 1.49 13.15 -9.66
CA ALA A 197 1.16 14.20 -8.70
C ALA A 197 1.37 13.77 -7.24
N GLY A 198 1.63 12.49 -6.97
CA GLY A 198 1.86 11.93 -5.64
C GLY A 198 1.97 10.41 -5.69
N GLY A 199 2.00 9.77 -4.51
CA GLY A 199 2.08 8.32 -4.38
C GLY A 199 3.51 7.78 -4.24
N ALA A 200 3.60 6.48 -3.97
CA ALA A 200 4.85 5.81 -3.60
C ALA A 200 5.98 5.98 -4.62
N LEU A 201 5.68 5.98 -5.92
CA LEU A 201 6.69 6.18 -6.97
C LEU A 201 7.27 7.60 -6.91
N THR A 202 6.41 8.63 -6.75
CA THR A 202 6.87 10.03 -6.64
C THR A 202 7.79 10.21 -5.45
N ASP A 203 7.44 9.66 -4.29
CA ASP A 203 8.24 9.74 -3.07
C ASP A 203 9.56 8.97 -3.21
N HIS A 204 9.53 7.83 -3.88
CA HIS A 204 10.72 7.04 -4.19
C HIS A 204 11.70 7.84 -5.06
N LEU A 205 11.25 8.42 -6.17
CA LEU A 205 12.07 9.25 -7.04
C LEU A 205 12.59 10.51 -6.33
N ALA A 206 11.74 11.17 -5.53
CA ALA A 206 12.13 12.36 -4.77
C ALA A 206 13.26 12.07 -3.77
N ARG A 207 13.20 10.91 -3.08
CA ARG A 207 14.28 10.47 -2.16
C ARG A 207 15.59 10.23 -2.89
N HIS A 208 15.56 9.61 -4.08
CA HIS A 208 16.76 9.38 -4.89
C HIS A 208 17.33 10.68 -5.44
N ALA A 209 16.50 11.62 -5.90
CA ALA A 209 16.94 12.95 -6.31
C ALA A 209 17.59 13.71 -5.15
N ALA A 210 17.01 13.64 -3.94
CA ALA A 210 17.59 14.27 -2.74
C ALA A 210 18.96 13.70 -2.36
N ARG A 211 19.19 12.38 -2.53
CA ARG A 211 20.53 11.76 -2.33
C ARG A 211 21.57 12.29 -3.30
N LEU A 212 21.16 12.74 -4.47
CA LEU A 212 22.01 13.41 -5.46
C LEU A 212 22.17 14.92 -5.19
N GLY A 213 21.61 15.45 -4.09
CA GLY A 213 21.56 16.87 -3.79
C GLY A 213 20.67 17.67 -4.75
N ARG A 214 19.74 17.03 -5.44
CA ARG A 214 18.90 17.62 -6.50
C ARG A 214 17.41 17.47 -6.21
N ARG A 215 16.61 18.25 -6.93
CA ARG A 215 15.15 18.11 -6.97
C ARG A 215 14.71 17.87 -8.41
N ILE A 216 13.67 17.06 -8.58
CA ILE A 216 13.07 16.85 -9.90
C ILE A 216 12.29 18.10 -10.28
N ALA A 217 12.67 18.71 -11.41
CA ALA A 217 11.95 19.86 -11.96
C ALA A 217 10.76 19.37 -12.82
N TYR A 218 9.63 19.13 -12.17
CA TYR A 218 8.42 18.70 -12.89
C TYR A 218 7.87 19.81 -13.77
N ARG A 219 7.79 19.54 -15.08
CA ARG A 219 7.05 20.38 -16.03
C ARG A 219 5.54 20.13 -15.92
N VAL A 220 5.15 18.84 -15.70
CA VAL A 220 3.75 18.44 -15.55
C VAL A 220 3.67 17.32 -14.51
N ARG A 221 2.60 17.33 -13.69
CA ARG A 221 2.24 16.26 -12.77
C ARG A 221 0.83 15.77 -13.04
N LEU A 222 0.66 14.46 -13.15
CA LEU A 222 -0.58 13.78 -13.53
C LEU A 222 -0.93 12.69 -12.52
N ARG A 223 -2.13 12.10 -12.62
CA ARG A 223 -2.59 11.10 -11.65
C ARG A 223 -2.51 9.66 -12.13
N SER A 224 -2.21 9.41 -13.41
CA SER A 224 -2.12 8.05 -13.96
C SER A 224 -0.88 7.85 -14.81
N PHE A 225 -0.40 6.62 -14.88
CA PHE A 225 0.73 6.23 -15.72
C PHE A 225 0.46 6.48 -17.20
N ASP A 226 -0.75 6.18 -17.68
CA ASP A 226 -1.14 6.38 -19.07
C ASP A 226 -1.11 7.86 -19.48
N ALA A 227 -1.54 8.76 -18.58
CA ALA A 227 -1.47 10.20 -18.84
C ALA A 227 -0.02 10.69 -18.89
N VAL A 228 0.87 10.17 -18.02
CA VAL A 228 2.32 10.46 -18.07
C VAL A 228 2.90 9.96 -19.41
N ALA A 229 2.62 8.70 -19.78
CA ALA A 229 3.10 8.10 -21.02
C ALA A 229 2.69 8.94 -22.26
N ARG A 230 1.41 9.37 -22.34
CA ARG A 230 0.89 10.20 -23.44
C ARG A 230 1.62 11.53 -23.58
N LEU A 231 1.93 12.21 -22.47
CA LEU A 231 2.63 13.50 -22.54
C LEU A 231 4.10 13.32 -22.89
N VAL A 232 4.73 12.24 -22.41
CA VAL A 232 6.11 11.91 -22.80
C VAL A 232 6.17 11.54 -24.28
N GLU A 233 5.23 10.73 -24.77
CA GLU A 233 5.08 10.40 -26.20
C GLU A 233 4.95 11.65 -27.08
N ALA A 234 4.22 12.66 -26.62
CA ALA A 234 4.07 13.95 -27.28
C ALA A 234 5.33 14.85 -27.21
N GLY A 235 6.44 14.36 -26.64
CA GLY A 235 7.69 15.11 -26.55
C GLY A 235 7.71 16.23 -25.50
N ILE A 236 6.80 16.21 -24.51
CA ILE A 236 6.70 17.26 -23.48
C ILE A 236 7.86 17.17 -22.49
N GLY A 237 8.47 15.99 -22.35
CA GLY A 237 9.59 15.73 -21.46
C GLY A 237 9.86 14.24 -21.33
N VAL A 238 10.58 13.87 -20.27
CA VAL A 238 10.89 12.48 -19.89
C VAL A 238 10.15 12.08 -18.64
N GLY A 239 10.10 10.77 -18.32
CA GLY A 239 9.50 10.29 -17.09
C GLY A 239 10.12 8.99 -16.61
N VAL A 240 9.67 8.50 -15.46
CA VAL A 240 9.99 7.17 -14.94
C VAL A 240 8.67 6.46 -14.63
N LEU A 241 8.50 5.27 -15.18
CA LEU A 241 7.34 4.41 -14.96
C LEU A 241 7.79 2.97 -14.70
N PRO A 242 6.91 2.12 -14.11
CA PRO A 242 7.11 0.67 -14.13
C PRO A 242 7.16 0.15 -15.57
N GLN A 243 8.05 -0.78 -15.86
CA GLN A 243 8.23 -1.37 -17.20
C GLN A 243 6.92 -1.99 -17.71
N ALA A 244 6.22 -2.75 -16.87
CA ALA A 244 4.97 -3.38 -17.26
C ALA A 244 3.86 -2.38 -17.60
N ALA A 245 3.84 -1.19 -16.95
CA ALA A 245 2.92 -0.11 -17.34
C ALA A 245 3.21 0.43 -18.74
N VAL A 246 4.49 0.54 -19.10
CA VAL A 246 4.93 0.98 -20.43
C VAL A 246 4.60 -0.08 -21.50
N GLU A 247 4.86 -1.34 -21.21
CA GLU A 247 4.53 -2.46 -22.09
C GLU A 247 3.02 -2.57 -22.36
N ARG A 248 2.20 -2.40 -21.31
CA ARG A 248 0.73 -2.36 -21.46
C ARG A 248 0.23 -1.17 -22.27
N TYR A 249 0.88 -0.01 -22.15
CA TYR A 249 0.56 1.16 -22.97
C TYR A 249 0.82 0.90 -24.46
N GLY A 250 1.87 0.16 -24.80
CA GLY A 250 2.09 -0.46 -26.10
C GLY A 250 2.28 0.50 -27.27
N SER A 251 2.73 1.75 -27.04
CA SER A 251 2.94 2.72 -28.12
C SER A 251 4.32 2.58 -28.78
N GLN A 252 4.34 2.64 -30.11
CA GLN A 252 5.58 2.68 -30.91
C GLN A 252 6.31 4.04 -30.81
N HIS A 253 5.65 5.07 -30.33
CA HIS A 253 6.18 6.43 -30.23
C HIS A 253 6.77 6.73 -28.83
N LEU A 254 6.71 5.77 -27.93
CA LEU A 254 7.30 5.82 -26.60
C LEU A 254 8.44 4.79 -26.49
N VAL A 255 9.60 5.24 -26.06
CA VAL A 255 10.77 4.37 -25.84
C VAL A 255 11.03 4.22 -24.37
N ALA A 256 11.24 2.97 -23.92
CA ALA A 256 11.69 2.64 -22.59
C ALA A 256 13.21 2.47 -22.58
N LEU A 257 13.90 3.20 -21.71
CA LEU A 257 15.33 3.08 -21.48
C LEU A 257 15.55 2.45 -20.10
N ARG A 258 16.50 1.52 -20.00
CA ARG A 258 16.88 1.00 -18.71
C ARG A 258 17.45 2.11 -17.82
N LEU A 259 17.03 2.16 -16.54
CA LEU A 259 17.75 2.96 -15.55
C LEU A 259 18.97 2.18 -15.06
N SER A 260 20.15 2.78 -15.17
CA SER A 260 21.41 2.16 -14.73
C SER A 260 21.59 2.12 -13.20
N ASP A 261 20.70 2.78 -12.49
CA ASP A 261 20.70 2.87 -11.03
C ASP A 261 20.14 1.58 -10.41
N GLY A 262 20.88 0.93 -9.53
CA GLY A 262 20.49 -0.37 -8.93
C GLY A 262 19.17 -0.36 -8.17
N TRP A 263 18.69 0.79 -7.73
CA TRP A 263 17.39 0.94 -7.06
C TRP A 263 16.18 0.87 -8.02
N ALA A 264 16.43 0.90 -9.33
CA ALA A 264 15.37 0.79 -10.33
C ALA A 264 14.84 -0.65 -10.48
N ASP A 265 15.65 -1.65 -10.16
CA ASP A 265 15.22 -3.05 -10.08
C ASP A 265 14.69 -3.31 -8.66
N ARG A 266 13.37 -3.33 -8.50
CA ARG A 266 12.69 -3.55 -7.22
C ARG A 266 12.05 -4.93 -7.21
N HIS A 267 11.92 -5.52 -6.02
CA HIS A 267 11.12 -6.73 -5.83
C HIS A 267 9.79 -6.36 -5.17
N LEU A 268 8.71 -6.90 -5.68
CA LEU A 268 7.43 -6.90 -4.98
C LEU A 268 7.41 -8.12 -4.05
N VAL A 269 6.96 -7.88 -2.83
CA VAL A 269 6.79 -8.92 -1.82
C VAL A 269 5.43 -8.78 -1.15
N VAL A 270 4.87 -9.89 -0.73
CA VAL A 270 3.83 -9.88 0.29
C VAL A 270 4.49 -9.69 1.64
N CYS A 271 3.88 -8.92 2.53
CA CYS A 271 4.24 -8.82 3.94
C CYS A 271 3.03 -9.10 4.83
N ALA A 272 3.23 -9.87 5.90
CA ALA A 272 2.23 -10.21 6.90
C ALA A 272 2.89 -10.38 8.27
N LYS A 273 2.12 -10.23 9.37
CA LYS A 273 2.63 -10.54 10.72
C LYS A 273 3.03 -12.00 10.86
N SER A 274 2.22 -12.89 10.31
CA SER A 274 2.45 -14.34 10.31
C SER A 274 1.78 -14.91 9.06
N LEU A 275 2.56 -15.46 8.17
CA LEU A 275 2.04 -16.12 6.96
C LEU A 275 1.21 -17.37 7.30
N ALA A 276 1.60 -18.09 8.38
CA ALA A 276 0.85 -19.25 8.87
C ALA A 276 -0.47 -18.87 9.57
N GLY A 277 -0.54 -17.65 10.13
CA GLY A 277 -1.72 -17.13 10.83
C GLY A 277 -2.75 -16.47 9.92
N LEU A 278 -2.51 -16.40 8.60
CA LEU A 278 -3.46 -15.82 7.64
C LEU A 278 -4.69 -16.72 7.47
N SER A 279 -5.82 -16.12 7.11
CA SER A 279 -7.01 -16.85 6.70
C SER A 279 -6.71 -17.79 5.51
N MET A 280 -7.48 -18.84 5.35
CA MET A 280 -7.30 -19.78 4.24
C MET A 280 -7.40 -19.06 2.89
N HIS A 281 -8.37 -18.15 2.74
CA HIS A 281 -8.56 -17.41 1.50
C HIS A 281 -7.42 -16.43 1.23
N ALA A 282 -6.88 -15.76 2.25
CA ALA A 282 -5.72 -14.89 2.11
C ALA A 282 -4.48 -15.68 1.63
N ARG A 283 -4.24 -16.87 2.17
CA ARG A 283 -3.14 -17.75 1.72
C ARG A 283 -3.30 -18.16 0.26
N LEU A 284 -4.51 -18.58 -0.14
CA LEU A 284 -4.81 -18.96 -1.52
C LEU A 284 -4.64 -17.77 -2.49
N LEU A 285 -5.03 -16.55 -2.06
CA LEU A 285 -4.82 -15.35 -2.85
C LEU A 285 -3.32 -15.01 -2.98
N ILE A 286 -2.55 -15.18 -1.93
CA ILE A 286 -1.08 -14.98 -1.97
C ILE A 286 -0.43 -15.99 -2.91
N ASP A 287 -0.83 -17.25 -2.88
CA ASP A 287 -0.34 -18.27 -3.81
C ASP A 287 -0.66 -17.92 -5.28
N GLU A 288 -1.83 -17.30 -5.52
CA GLU A 288 -2.19 -16.80 -6.85
C GLU A 288 -1.36 -15.58 -7.24
N LEU A 289 -1.13 -14.64 -6.32
CA LEU A 289 -0.25 -13.48 -6.56
C LEU A 289 1.17 -13.93 -6.94
N GLU A 290 1.74 -14.91 -6.26
CA GLU A 290 3.06 -15.46 -6.59
C GLU A 290 3.07 -16.11 -7.97
N ARG A 291 2.04 -16.87 -8.30
CA ARG A 291 1.92 -17.51 -9.61
C ARG A 291 1.87 -16.49 -10.75
N GLN A 292 1.09 -15.42 -10.57
CA GLN A 292 1.02 -14.34 -11.56
C GLN A 292 2.34 -13.56 -11.66
N GLY A 293 3.02 -13.31 -10.54
CA GLY A 293 4.33 -12.66 -10.51
C GLY A 293 5.41 -13.48 -11.23
N ALA A 294 5.40 -14.81 -11.06
CA ALA A 294 6.31 -15.70 -11.75
C ALA A 294 6.08 -15.72 -13.28
N LEU A 295 4.83 -15.60 -13.72
CA LEU A 295 4.48 -15.50 -15.14
C LEU A 295 4.98 -14.21 -15.80
N GLN A 296 5.00 -13.11 -15.04
CA GLN A 296 5.48 -11.80 -15.51
C GLN A 296 7.01 -11.67 -15.47
N THR A 297 7.71 -12.56 -14.74
CA THR A 297 9.17 -12.55 -14.61
C THR A 297 9.77 -13.91 -14.96
N PRO A 298 9.81 -14.30 -16.24
CA PRO A 298 10.42 -15.57 -16.64
C PRO A 298 11.91 -15.56 -16.31
N GLY A 299 12.33 -16.33 -15.30
CA GLY A 299 13.74 -16.53 -14.92
C GLY A 299 14.09 -16.36 -13.44
N LEU A 300 13.14 -15.98 -12.55
CA LEU A 300 13.43 -15.76 -11.13
C LEU A 300 13.47 -17.08 -10.31
N LEU A 301 12.72 -18.11 -10.70
CA LEU A 301 12.64 -19.39 -9.99
C LEU A 301 13.85 -20.31 -10.18
N ALA A 302 14.86 -19.91 -10.98
CA ALA A 302 16.05 -20.72 -11.24
C ALA A 302 17.27 -20.40 -10.35
N ARG A 303 17.17 -19.46 -9.38
CA ARG A 303 18.32 -18.99 -8.58
C ARG A 303 18.27 -19.30 -7.09
N ASP A 304 17.18 -19.81 -6.57
CA ASP A 304 17.06 -20.12 -5.12
C ASP A 304 17.32 -21.61 -4.80
N GLY A 305 18.10 -22.31 -5.62
CA GLY A 305 18.43 -23.73 -5.53
C GLY A 305 19.93 -24.05 -5.63
N GLU A 306 20.83 -23.14 -5.22
CA GLU A 306 22.25 -23.46 -5.01
C GLU A 306 22.77 -22.92 -3.69
#